data_45502b8665d6851ca1d89ac0eff35f7a
#
_entry.id   45502b8665d6851ca1d89ac0eff35f7a
#
_cell.length_a   1.000
_cell.length_b   1.000
_cell.length_c   1.000
_cell.angle_alpha   90.00
_cell.angle_beta   90.00
_cell.angle_gamma   90.00
#
_symmetry.space_group_name_H-M   'P 1'
#
loop_
_entity.id
_entity.type
_entity.pdbx_description
1 polymer ?
#
loop_
_entity_poly.entity_id
_entity_poly.type
_entity_poly.pdbx_seq_one_letter_code
_entity_poly.pdbx_strand_id
1 'polypeptide(L)'
;MLREFLAELDEIYVKNHVGLQESLKIMCKHSNEKKMFLSFSRKNVNKTAENILKSLSCGDSITDSFASCDYLNFDSSFISFIEVGEKTGDLRRIVSYLKNKYDRMYENKRAVIEAGIYPVFVIFLAVALSIFLMQYLKMDNLMTILKLIFGLIFCSIAVFFAIYSGLKNDNLYEAFFAMDFMVKSGNSVFKAIEVAEQIVGVHTKYGRLFFNAKKNLEMGLNYEKSFAFGDEYAYFFYLADNSGGKNRVFKLIADKIQRKNQIKKKICMSMVEPCFLMITGIFILALILTCFLPGINNFEFGI
;
A
#
# COMPACT_ATOMS: atom_id res chain seq x y z
N MET A 1 10.43 8.55 6.59
CA MET A 1 10.99 8.13 7.88
C MET A 1 11.20 6.62 7.96
N LEU A 2 10.15 5.77 8.03
CA LEU A 2 10.32 4.30 8.12
C LEU A 2 11.10 3.71 6.93
N ARG A 3 10.84 4.18 5.71
CA ARG A 3 11.60 3.80 4.52
C ARG A 3 13.09 4.12 4.63
N GLU A 4 13.44 5.30 5.15
CA GLU A 4 14.83 5.73 5.33
C GLU A 4 15.53 4.88 6.40
N PHE A 5 14.85 4.61 7.51
CA PHE A 5 15.34 3.70 8.54
C PHE A 5 15.64 2.31 7.97
N LEU A 6 14.71 1.73 7.21
CA LEU A 6 14.90 0.42 6.59
C LEU A 6 15.99 0.42 5.52
N ALA A 7 16.14 1.51 4.75
CA ALA A 7 17.19 1.62 3.74
C ALA A 7 18.58 1.65 4.38
N GLU A 8 18.77 2.41 5.46
CA GLU A 8 20.03 2.43 6.21
C GLU A 8 20.31 1.09 6.91
N LEU A 9 19.27 0.49 7.50
CA LEU A 9 19.41 -0.82 8.14
C LEU A 9 19.74 -1.92 7.11
N ASP A 10 19.10 -1.93 5.94
CA ASP A 10 19.41 -2.88 4.85
C ASP A 10 20.85 -2.72 4.38
N GLU A 11 21.31 -1.48 4.19
CA GLU A 11 22.68 -1.20 3.74
C GLU A 11 23.73 -1.73 4.73
N ILE A 12 23.57 -1.46 6.02
CA ILE A 12 24.58 -1.81 7.02
C ILE A 12 24.44 -3.28 7.47
N TYR A 13 23.23 -3.69 7.84
CA TYR A 13 22.99 -5.00 8.44
C TYR A 13 22.96 -6.12 7.39
N VAL A 14 22.28 -5.87 6.23
CA VAL A 14 22.09 -6.92 5.21
C VAL A 14 23.26 -6.95 4.24
N LYS A 15 23.55 -5.84 3.54
CA LYS A 15 24.56 -5.82 2.48
C LYS A 15 25.98 -5.88 3.01
N ASN A 16 26.28 -5.15 4.10
CA ASN A 16 27.62 -5.16 4.70
C ASN A 16 27.82 -6.27 5.72
N HIS A 17 26.81 -7.12 5.95
CA HIS A 17 26.87 -8.26 6.84
C HIS A 17 27.26 -7.93 8.31
N VAL A 18 27.06 -6.70 8.75
CA VAL A 18 27.30 -6.24 10.12
C VAL A 18 26.28 -6.86 11.10
N GLY A 19 26.61 -7.03 12.37
CA GLY A 19 25.64 -7.47 13.39
C GLY A 19 24.53 -6.44 13.62
N LEU A 20 23.32 -6.87 14.04
CA LEU A 20 22.17 -5.97 14.21
C LEU A 20 22.47 -4.83 15.19
N GLN A 21 23.00 -5.16 16.39
CA GLN A 21 23.34 -4.16 17.40
C GLN A 21 24.42 -3.18 16.92
N GLU A 22 25.42 -3.69 16.21
CA GLU A 22 26.48 -2.84 15.66
C GLU A 22 25.97 -1.95 14.52
N SER A 23 25.06 -2.47 13.67
CA SER A 23 24.38 -1.68 12.63
C SER A 23 23.61 -0.52 13.24
N LEU A 24 22.84 -0.75 14.30
CA LEU A 24 22.13 0.29 15.04
C LEU A 24 23.08 1.32 15.67
N LYS A 25 24.23 0.88 16.23
CA LYS A 25 25.27 1.79 16.74
C LYS A 25 25.85 2.68 15.66
N ILE A 26 26.11 2.13 14.46
CA ILE A 26 26.61 2.90 13.30
C ILE A 26 25.58 3.93 12.88
N MET A 27 24.29 3.57 12.80
CA MET A 27 23.19 4.50 12.48
C MET A 27 23.13 5.67 13.47
N CYS A 28 23.30 5.41 14.78
CA CYS A 28 23.35 6.45 15.80
C CYS A 28 24.56 7.38 15.66
N LYS A 29 25.75 6.85 15.32
CA LYS A 29 26.99 7.64 15.19
C LYS A 29 27.01 8.54 13.96
N HIS A 30 26.55 8.03 12.82
CA HIS A 30 26.58 8.74 11.54
C HIS A 30 25.74 10.03 11.51
N SER A 31 24.84 10.18 12.46
CA SER A 31 24.02 11.36 12.67
C SER A 31 24.76 12.54 13.30
N ASN A 32 25.76 12.29 14.12
CA ASN A 32 26.46 13.35 14.84
C ASN A 32 27.42 14.15 13.95
N GLU A 33 27.89 13.59 12.84
CA GLU A 33 28.86 14.21 11.95
C GLU A 33 28.28 15.14 10.89
N LYS A 34 27.00 14.99 10.50
CA LYS A 34 26.34 15.84 9.48
C LYS A 34 25.30 16.80 10.06
N LYS A 35 25.71 17.63 11.02
CA LYS A 35 24.85 18.54 11.81
C LYS A 35 24.16 19.68 11.04
N MET A 36 24.35 19.90 9.74
CA MET A 36 24.02 21.22 9.22
C MET A 36 22.76 21.38 8.36
N PHE A 37 22.12 20.37 7.81
CA PHE A 37 20.93 20.62 6.97
C PHE A 37 19.91 19.46 6.85
N LEU A 38 19.88 18.49 7.75
CA LEU A 38 19.04 17.30 7.58
C LEU A 38 17.86 17.26 8.53
N SER A 39 16.73 17.33 7.87
CA SER A 39 15.34 17.35 8.27
C SER A 39 14.99 16.56 9.54
N PHE A 40 13.88 16.97 10.17
CA PHE A 40 13.12 16.32 11.24
C PHE A 40 12.98 14.79 11.06
N SER A 41 12.94 14.29 9.80
CA SER A 41 12.93 12.88 9.44
C SER A 41 14.13 12.11 9.99
N ARG A 42 15.34 12.61 9.81
CA ARG A 42 16.58 11.93 10.21
C ARG A 42 16.76 11.87 11.73
N LYS A 43 16.29 12.90 12.45
CA LYS A 43 16.30 12.90 13.91
C LYS A 43 15.46 11.76 14.50
N ASN A 44 14.32 11.46 13.88
CA ASN A 44 13.46 10.35 14.31
C ASN A 44 14.04 8.99 13.97
N VAL A 45 14.69 8.82 12.81
CA VAL A 45 15.39 7.59 12.45
C VAL A 45 16.45 7.23 13.48
N ASN A 46 17.25 8.21 13.90
CA ASN A 46 18.30 7.98 14.88
C ASN A 46 17.77 7.67 16.27
N LYS A 47 16.74 8.40 16.72
CA LYS A 47 16.08 8.12 18.00
C LYS A 47 15.45 6.72 18.01
N THR A 48 14.93 6.26 16.86
CA THR A 48 14.43 4.90 16.70
C THR A 48 15.55 3.89 16.86
N ALA A 49 16.68 4.08 16.18
CA ALA A 49 17.83 3.19 16.30
C ALA A 49 18.37 3.14 17.72
N GLU A 50 18.45 4.29 18.40
CA GLU A 50 18.90 4.41 19.79
C GLU A 50 17.93 3.69 20.75
N ASN A 51 16.63 3.86 20.57
CA ASN A 51 15.61 3.23 21.42
C ASN A 51 15.67 1.70 21.28
N ILE A 52 15.68 1.19 20.04
CA ILE A 52 15.78 -0.25 19.76
C ILE A 52 17.10 -0.82 20.33
N LEU A 53 18.21 -0.11 20.15
CA LEU A 53 19.51 -0.52 20.68
C LEU A 53 19.49 -0.62 22.22
N LYS A 54 18.84 0.35 22.89
CA LYS A 54 18.70 0.36 24.35
C LYS A 54 17.89 -0.84 24.84
N SER A 55 16.72 -1.13 24.23
CA SER A 55 15.91 -2.30 24.58
C SER A 55 16.68 -3.60 24.39
N LEU A 56 17.36 -3.76 23.24
CA LEU A 56 18.21 -4.94 22.99
C LEU A 56 19.34 -5.08 24.02
N SER A 57 19.91 -3.96 24.50
CA SER A 57 20.96 -3.99 25.54
C SER A 57 20.42 -4.33 26.93
N CYS A 58 19.12 -4.12 27.17
CA CYS A 58 18.41 -4.57 28.38
C CYS A 58 18.05 -6.06 28.36
N GLY A 59 18.24 -6.74 27.22
CA GLY A 59 17.95 -8.17 27.06
C GLY A 59 16.57 -8.47 26.48
N ASP A 60 15.84 -7.45 26.00
CA ASP A 60 14.55 -7.65 25.35
C ASP A 60 14.72 -8.41 24.02
N SER A 61 13.66 -9.12 23.60
CA SER A 61 13.64 -9.76 22.28
C SER A 61 13.73 -8.72 21.16
N ILE A 62 14.14 -9.15 19.97
CA ILE A 62 14.18 -8.24 18.80
C ILE A 62 12.77 -7.73 18.52
N THR A 63 11.78 -8.60 18.57
CA THR A 63 10.36 -8.27 18.34
C THR A 63 9.87 -7.23 19.34
N ASP A 64 10.11 -7.43 20.64
CA ASP A 64 9.68 -6.50 21.69
C ASP A 64 10.39 -5.15 21.57
N SER A 65 11.68 -5.14 21.19
CA SER A 65 12.47 -3.93 20.99
C SER A 65 11.92 -3.05 19.85
N PHE A 66 11.41 -3.67 18.78
CA PHE A 66 10.74 -2.94 17.71
C PHE A 66 9.32 -2.52 18.11
N ALA A 67 8.57 -3.38 18.83
CA ALA A 67 7.20 -3.10 19.23
C ALA A 67 7.09 -1.96 20.26
N SER A 68 8.08 -1.83 21.14
CA SER A 68 8.14 -0.78 22.18
C SER A 68 8.64 0.58 21.67
N CYS A 69 8.96 0.71 20.38
CA CYS A 69 9.53 1.94 19.83
C CYS A 69 8.45 2.95 19.47
N ASP A 70 8.42 4.12 20.14
CA ASP A 70 7.43 5.18 19.94
C ASP A 70 7.77 6.20 18.83
N TYR A 71 9.02 6.24 18.37
CA TYR A 71 9.50 7.25 17.43
C TYR A 71 9.13 6.99 15.97
N LEU A 72 8.98 5.72 15.59
CA LEU A 72 8.42 5.28 14.31
C LEU A 72 7.25 4.34 14.60
N ASN A 73 6.11 4.63 13.96
CA ASN A 73 4.95 3.78 14.09
C ASN A 73 5.15 2.53 13.20
N PHE A 74 5.52 1.43 13.83
CA PHE A 74 5.57 0.12 13.20
C PHE A 74 4.17 -0.51 13.25
N ASP A 75 3.59 -0.81 12.07
CA ASP A 75 2.30 -1.48 12.01
C ASP A 75 2.40 -2.94 12.50
N SER A 76 1.26 -3.54 12.87
CA SER A 76 1.22 -4.92 13.37
C SER A 76 1.80 -5.92 12.36
N SER A 77 1.62 -5.69 11.06
CA SER A 77 2.22 -6.50 10.01
C SER A 77 3.75 -6.44 10.03
N PHE A 78 4.32 -5.25 10.23
CA PHE A 78 5.77 -5.09 10.37
C PHE A 78 6.32 -5.91 11.55
N ILE A 79 5.71 -5.77 12.72
CA ILE A 79 6.13 -6.50 13.93
C ILE A 79 6.01 -8.01 13.73
N SER A 80 4.93 -8.50 13.11
CA SER A 80 4.79 -9.92 12.77
C SER A 80 5.90 -10.42 11.83
N PHE A 81 6.38 -9.62 10.90
CA PHE A 81 7.52 -9.98 10.06
C PHE A 81 8.84 -10.00 10.84
N ILE A 82 9.07 -9.06 11.75
CA ILE A 82 10.26 -9.10 12.64
C ILE A 82 10.23 -10.37 13.50
N GLU A 83 9.06 -10.72 14.06
CA GLU A 83 8.87 -11.96 14.82
C GLU A 83 9.18 -13.21 13.98
N VAL A 84 8.76 -13.23 12.71
CA VAL A 84 9.14 -14.29 11.77
C VAL A 84 10.65 -14.36 11.60
N GLY A 85 11.31 -13.22 11.42
CA GLY A 85 12.77 -13.15 11.27
C GLY A 85 13.52 -13.62 12.49
N GLU A 86 13.04 -13.28 13.69
CA GLU A 86 13.60 -13.71 14.97
C GLU A 86 13.42 -15.22 15.18
N LYS A 87 12.19 -15.73 14.98
CA LYS A 87 11.89 -17.18 15.13
C LYS A 87 12.60 -18.08 14.13
N THR A 88 12.89 -17.57 12.93
CA THR A 88 13.56 -18.34 11.86
C THR A 88 15.06 -18.19 11.88
N GLY A 89 15.60 -17.21 12.62
CA GLY A 89 17.02 -16.83 12.63
C GLY A 89 17.49 -16.11 11.37
N ASP A 90 16.59 -15.81 10.43
CA ASP A 90 16.93 -15.13 9.15
C ASP A 90 16.34 -13.71 9.08
N LEU A 91 16.67 -12.89 10.09
CA LEU A 91 16.23 -11.50 10.16
C LEU A 91 16.72 -10.66 8.99
N ARG A 92 17.90 -10.98 8.43
CA ARG A 92 18.45 -10.24 7.27
C ARG A 92 17.50 -10.28 6.08
N ARG A 93 16.99 -11.44 5.75
CA ARG A 93 16.05 -11.62 4.64
C ARG A 93 14.73 -10.91 4.89
N ILE A 94 14.26 -10.89 6.14
CA ILE A 94 13.05 -10.16 6.52
C ILE A 94 13.25 -8.65 6.42
N VAL A 95 14.38 -8.11 6.87
CA VAL A 95 14.71 -6.68 6.74
C VAL A 95 14.75 -6.26 5.27
N SER A 96 15.42 -7.05 4.42
CA SER A 96 15.45 -6.78 2.98
C SER A 96 14.06 -6.86 2.33
N TYR A 97 13.23 -7.81 2.74
CA TYR A 97 11.84 -7.90 2.30
C TYR A 97 11.04 -6.65 2.72
N LEU A 98 11.11 -6.26 4.00
CA LEU A 98 10.43 -5.07 4.53
C LEU A 98 10.86 -3.80 3.80
N LYS A 99 12.17 -3.62 3.61
CA LYS A 99 12.71 -2.50 2.82
C LYS A 99 12.07 -2.45 1.42
N ASN A 100 12.06 -3.57 0.69
CA ASN A 100 11.47 -3.65 -0.64
C ASN A 100 9.94 -3.45 -0.63
N LYS A 101 9.24 -3.89 0.43
CA LYS A 101 7.81 -3.64 0.64
C LYS A 101 7.53 -2.15 0.77
N TYR A 102 8.24 -1.46 1.67
CA TYR A 102 8.03 -0.03 1.91
C TYR A 102 8.52 0.85 0.75
N ASP A 103 9.56 0.46 0.02
CA ASP A 103 9.96 1.12 -1.22
C ASP A 103 8.83 1.05 -2.26
N ARG A 104 8.29 -0.13 -2.51
CA ARG A 104 7.14 -0.30 -3.42
C ARG A 104 5.90 0.50 -2.98
N MET A 105 5.63 0.56 -1.67
CA MET A 105 4.53 1.38 -1.14
C MET A 105 4.75 2.87 -1.42
N TYR A 106 5.98 3.34 -1.26
CA TYR A 106 6.35 4.73 -1.56
C TYR A 106 6.26 5.04 -3.06
N GLU A 107 6.82 4.18 -3.91
CA GLU A 107 6.72 4.30 -5.37
C GLU A 107 5.25 4.29 -5.84
N ASN A 108 4.42 3.46 -5.20
CA ASN A 108 2.99 3.44 -5.49
C ASN A 108 2.31 4.77 -5.14
N LYS A 109 2.61 5.34 -3.96
CA LYS A 109 2.08 6.66 -3.57
C LYS A 109 2.55 7.75 -4.52
N ARG A 110 3.83 7.74 -4.89
CA ARG A 110 4.39 8.69 -5.85
C ARG A 110 3.72 8.58 -7.21
N ALA A 111 3.55 7.37 -7.74
CA ALA A 111 2.87 7.14 -9.01
C ALA A 111 1.41 7.64 -9.00
N VAL A 112 0.69 7.49 -7.87
CA VAL A 112 -0.67 8.06 -7.73
C VAL A 112 -0.64 9.59 -7.77
N ILE A 113 0.31 10.22 -7.11
CA ILE A 113 0.47 11.68 -7.12
C ILE A 113 0.82 12.16 -8.53
N GLU A 114 1.78 11.52 -9.19
CA GLU A 114 2.18 11.84 -10.57
C GLU A 114 1.01 11.71 -11.55
N ALA A 115 0.22 10.64 -11.44
CA ALA A 115 -1.00 10.48 -12.26
C ALA A 115 -2.07 11.53 -11.95
N GLY A 116 -2.07 12.15 -10.77
CA GLY A 116 -3.00 13.20 -10.38
C GLY A 116 -2.64 14.59 -10.88
N ILE A 117 -1.39 14.85 -11.28
CA ILE A 117 -0.93 16.19 -11.69
C ILE A 117 -1.68 16.69 -12.92
N TYR A 118 -1.79 15.86 -13.96
CA TYR A 118 -2.48 16.21 -15.20
C TYR A 118 -3.98 16.52 -14.98
N PRO A 119 -4.77 15.67 -14.30
CA PRO A 119 -6.16 15.96 -13.97
C PRO A 119 -6.35 17.29 -13.22
N VAL A 120 -5.51 17.55 -12.21
CA VAL A 120 -5.57 18.81 -11.43
C VAL A 120 -5.34 20.02 -12.33
N PHE A 121 -4.36 19.95 -13.24
CA PHE A 121 -4.08 21.02 -14.20
C PHE A 121 -5.26 21.27 -15.15
N VAL A 122 -5.88 20.20 -15.66
CA VAL A 122 -7.05 20.30 -16.56
C VAL A 122 -8.26 20.90 -15.84
N ILE A 123 -8.51 20.51 -14.59
CA ILE A 123 -9.58 21.10 -13.77
C ILE A 123 -9.31 22.59 -13.53
N PHE A 124 -8.08 22.96 -13.21
CA PHE A 124 -7.70 24.36 -13.05
C PHE A 124 -7.96 25.19 -14.32
N LEU A 125 -7.60 24.66 -15.49
CA LEU A 125 -7.84 25.30 -16.78
C LEU A 125 -9.34 25.44 -17.07
N ALA A 126 -10.14 24.42 -16.78
CA ALA A 126 -11.60 24.43 -16.96
C ALA A 126 -12.26 25.48 -16.07
N VAL A 127 -11.84 25.62 -14.82
CA VAL A 127 -12.31 26.66 -13.90
C VAL A 127 -11.91 28.05 -14.37
N ALA A 128 -10.65 28.24 -14.79
CA ALA A 128 -10.18 29.53 -15.34
C ALA A 128 -10.96 29.95 -16.58
N LEU A 129 -11.22 29.00 -17.49
CA LEU A 129 -12.05 29.24 -18.69
C LEU A 129 -13.47 29.61 -18.31
N SER A 130 -14.05 28.99 -17.32
CA SER A 130 -15.41 29.30 -16.83
C SER A 130 -15.51 30.73 -16.30
N ILE A 131 -14.53 31.19 -15.55
CA ILE A 131 -14.46 32.54 -15.01
C ILE A 131 -14.27 33.55 -16.13
N PHE A 132 -13.39 33.27 -17.10
CA PHE A 132 -13.16 34.11 -18.28
C PHE A 132 -14.44 34.31 -19.12
N LEU A 133 -15.14 33.20 -19.42
CA LEU A 133 -16.40 33.26 -20.21
C LEU A 133 -17.48 34.02 -19.45
N MET A 134 -17.56 33.88 -18.14
CA MET A 134 -18.51 34.64 -17.33
C MET A 134 -18.28 36.16 -17.43
N GLN A 135 -17.01 36.61 -17.35
CA GLN A 135 -16.66 38.01 -17.46
C GLN A 135 -16.89 38.54 -18.88
N TYR A 136 -16.52 37.76 -19.90
CA TYR A 136 -16.64 38.18 -21.30
C TYR A 136 -18.10 38.29 -21.75
N LEU A 137 -18.95 37.34 -21.39
CA LEU A 137 -20.35 37.27 -21.81
C LEU A 137 -21.30 38.10 -20.92
N LYS A 138 -20.79 38.76 -19.87
CA LYS A 138 -21.56 39.54 -18.87
C LYS A 138 -22.83 38.82 -18.37
N MET A 139 -22.67 37.53 -18.08
CA MET A 139 -23.82 36.65 -17.72
C MET A 139 -24.16 36.80 -16.25
N ASP A 140 -25.46 37.02 -15.94
CA ASP A 140 -25.97 37.11 -14.57
C ASP A 140 -26.17 35.72 -13.91
N ASN A 141 -25.85 34.62 -14.61
CA ASN A 141 -26.07 33.24 -14.14
C ASN A 141 -24.93 32.70 -13.27
N LEU A 142 -24.36 33.51 -12.38
CA LEU A 142 -23.30 33.18 -11.48
C LEU A 142 -23.59 31.85 -10.69
N MET A 143 -24.81 31.69 -10.19
CA MET A 143 -25.21 30.52 -9.41
C MET A 143 -25.17 29.21 -10.20
N THR A 144 -25.47 29.26 -11.51
CA THR A 144 -25.45 28.05 -12.35
C THR A 144 -24.02 27.60 -12.63
N ILE A 145 -23.14 28.56 -12.96
CA ILE A 145 -21.72 28.28 -13.20
C ILE A 145 -21.04 27.76 -11.92
N LEU A 146 -21.35 28.34 -10.76
CA LEU A 146 -20.86 27.86 -9.45
C LEU A 146 -21.30 26.41 -9.17
N LYS A 147 -22.56 26.06 -9.48
CA LYS A 147 -23.06 24.68 -9.34
C LYS A 147 -22.33 23.71 -10.28
N LEU A 148 -22.01 24.11 -11.51
CA LEU A 148 -21.26 23.30 -12.47
C LEU A 148 -19.83 23.06 -11.99
N ILE A 149 -19.13 24.10 -11.50
CA ILE A 149 -17.77 23.99 -10.95
C ILE A 149 -17.77 23.06 -9.73
N PHE A 150 -18.75 23.24 -8.82
CA PHE A 150 -18.88 22.35 -7.63
C PHE A 150 -19.13 20.90 -8.05
N GLY A 151 -19.99 20.66 -9.03
CA GLY A 151 -20.23 19.33 -9.61
C GLY A 151 -18.97 18.71 -10.21
N LEU A 152 -18.16 19.47 -10.96
CA LEU A 152 -16.88 19.01 -11.51
C LEU A 152 -15.93 18.55 -10.40
N ILE A 153 -15.75 19.39 -9.38
CA ILE A 153 -14.85 19.07 -8.24
C ILE A 153 -15.36 17.84 -7.50
N PHE A 154 -16.65 17.76 -7.22
CA PHE A 154 -17.24 16.62 -6.53
C PHE A 154 -17.08 15.30 -7.29
N CYS A 155 -17.37 15.29 -8.61
CA CYS A 155 -17.16 14.12 -9.46
C CYS A 155 -15.68 13.72 -9.52
N SER A 156 -14.78 14.69 -9.60
CA SER A 156 -13.33 14.43 -9.62
C SER A 156 -12.84 13.78 -8.32
N ILE A 157 -13.30 14.26 -7.18
CA ILE A 157 -12.99 13.67 -5.86
C ILE A 157 -13.57 12.26 -5.75
N ALA A 158 -14.80 12.04 -6.20
CA ALA A 158 -15.45 10.72 -6.17
C ALA A 158 -14.69 9.69 -7.00
N VAL A 159 -14.28 10.05 -8.22
CA VAL A 159 -13.46 9.17 -9.08
C VAL A 159 -12.10 8.89 -8.46
N PHE A 160 -11.42 9.92 -7.93
CA PHE A 160 -10.13 9.72 -7.25
C PHE A 160 -10.27 8.76 -6.06
N PHE A 161 -11.31 8.93 -5.25
CA PHE A 161 -11.58 8.04 -4.12
C PHE A 161 -11.90 6.60 -4.55
N ALA A 162 -12.68 6.42 -5.63
CA ALA A 162 -12.99 5.10 -6.19
C ALA A 162 -11.72 4.38 -6.67
N ILE A 163 -10.84 5.08 -7.39
CA ILE A 163 -9.56 4.54 -7.86
C ILE A 163 -8.66 4.20 -6.67
N TYR A 164 -8.54 5.10 -5.69
CA TYR A 164 -7.75 4.88 -4.48
C TYR A 164 -8.24 3.67 -3.68
N SER A 165 -9.56 3.52 -3.52
CA SER A 165 -10.17 2.34 -2.88
C SER A 165 -9.87 1.05 -3.65
N GLY A 166 -9.87 1.11 -4.98
CA GLY A 166 -9.50 -0.01 -5.84
C GLY A 166 -8.03 -0.43 -5.72
N LEU A 167 -7.14 0.48 -5.32
CA LEU A 167 -5.72 0.20 -5.11
C LEU A 167 -5.40 -0.43 -3.75
N LYS A 168 -6.36 -0.43 -2.82
CA LYS A 168 -6.18 -1.05 -1.51
C LYS A 168 -6.04 -2.56 -1.70
N ASN A 169 -4.89 -3.09 -1.31
CA ASN A 169 -4.63 -4.53 -1.32
C ASN A 169 -4.94 -5.12 0.06
N ASP A 170 -5.50 -6.32 0.04
CA ASP A 170 -5.53 -7.17 1.22
C ASP A 170 -4.12 -7.69 1.50
N ASN A 171 -3.76 -7.86 2.78
CA ASN A 171 -2.44 -8.36 3.19
C ASN A 171 -2.26 -9.87 2.89
N LEU A 172 -3.11 -10.44 2.03
CA LEU A 172 -3.11 -11.87 1.71
C LEU A 172 -1.80 -12.34 1.05
N TYR A 173 -1.22 -11.51 0.17
CA TYR A 173 0.09 -11.78 -0.40
C TYR A 173 1.15 -11.93 0.70
N GLU A 174 1.14 -11.02 1.66
CA GLU A 174 2.08 -10.97 2.77
C GLU A 174 1.96 -12.18 3.68
N ALA A 175 0.72 -12.60 3.95
CA ALA A 175 0.44 -13.79 4.74
C ALA A 175 1.03 -15.06 4.09
N PHE A 176 0.75 -15.30 2.81
CA PHE A 176 1.30 -16.46 2.10
C PHE A 176 2.82 -16.37 1.90
N PHE A 177 3.38 -15.18 1.75
CA PHE A 177 4.82 -14.98 1.73
C PHE A 177 5.47 -15.35 3.06
N ALA A 178 4.89 -14.91 4.19
CA ALA A 178 5.37 -15.28 5.53
C ALA A 178 5.26 -16.79 5.77
N MET A 179 4.16 -17.43 5.34
CA MET A 179 4.00 -18.88 5.42
C MET A 179 5.08 -19.62 4.64
N ASP A 180 5.34 -19.22 3.38
CA ASP A 180 6.42 -19.83 2.57
C ASP A 180 7.77 -19.70 3.27
N PHE A 181 8.04 -18.52 3.84
CA PHE A 181 9.30 -18.26 4.53
C PHE A 181 9.46 -19.13 5.77
N MET A 182 8.43 -19.19 6.63
CA MET A 182 8.47 -19.98 7.87
C MET A 182 8.62 -21.48 7.59
N VAL A 183 7.83 -22.00 6.64
CA VAL A 183 7.87 -23.44 6.30
C VAL A 183 9.23 -23.83 5.70
N LYS A 184 9.83 -22.97 4.86
CA LYS A 184 11.18 -23.19 4.33
C LYS A 184 12.27 -23.14 5.40
N SER A 185 12.06 -22.37 6.46
CA SER A 185 12.97 -22.30 7.61
C SER A 185 12.74 -23.44 8.62
N GLY A 186 11.92 -24.45 8.27
CA GLY A 186 11.68 -25.63 9.10
C GLY A 186 10.61 -25.48 10.17
N ASN A 187 9.87 -24.37 10.20
CA ASN A 187 8.74 -24.20 11.12
C ASN A 187 7.53 -25.02 10.67
N SER A 188 6.69 -25.41 11.62
CA SER A 188 5.46 -26.13 11.34
C SER A 188 4.46 -25.23 10.56
N VAL A 189 3.63 -25.84 9.72
CA VAL A 189 2.57 -25.14 8.99
C VAL A 189 1.57 -24.48 9.94
N PHE A 190 1.31 -25.08 11.11
CA PHE A 190 0.42 -24.51 12.13
C PHE A 190 0.93 -23.14 12.63
N LYS A 191 2.22 -23.04 12.97
CA LYS A 191 2.83 -21.77 13.36
C LYS A 191 2.82 -20.75 12.22
N ALA A 192 3.04 -21.22 11.00
CA ALA A 192 2.98 -20.34 9.82
C ALA A 192 1.58 -19.78 9.58
N ILE A 193 0.52 -20.56 9.82
CA ILE A 193 -0.88 -20.09 9.73
C ILE A 193 -1.18 -19.06 10.81
N GLU A 194 -0.72 -19.24 12.06
CA GLU A 194 -0.92 -18.28 13.14
C GLU A 194 -0.33 -16.89 12.78
N VAL A 195 0.88 -16.87 12.26
CA VAL A 195 1.50 -15.62 11.80
C VAL A 195 0.76 -15.03 10.59
N ALA A 196 0.31 -15.86 9.65
CA ALA A 196 -0.49 -15.41 8.52
C ALA A 196 -1.82 -14.76 8.96
N GLU A 197 -2.48 -15.34 9.96
CA GLU A 197 -3.69 -14.79 10.57
C GLU A 197 -3.44 -13.42 11.21
N GLN A 198 -2.33 -13.25 11.94
CA GLN A 198 -1.93 -11.96 12.52
C GLN A 198 -1.66 -10.90 11.46
N ILE A 199 -0.95 -11.27 10.37
CA ILE A 199 -0.62 -10.35 9.26
C ILE A 199 -1.86 -9.82 8.56
N VAL A 200 -2.86 -10.68 8.28
CA VAL A 200 -4.11 -10.24 7.64
C VAL A 200 -5.10 -9.61 8.62
N GLY A 201 -4.90 -9.83 9.91
CA GLY A 201 -5.78 -9.40 10.99
C GLY A 201 -6.89 -10.42 11.29
N VAL A 202 -6.97 -10.82 12.56
CA VAL A 202 -7.85 -11.90 13.07
C VAL A 202 -9.33 -11.67 12.71
N HIS A 203 -9.80 -10.41 12.75
CA HIS A 203 -11.20 -10.05 12.48
C HIS A 203 -11.55 -9.91 10.99
N THR A 204 -10.58 -10.05 10.10
CA THR A 204 -10.81 -9.93 8.65
C THR A 204 -11.43 -11.20 8.06
N LYS A 205 -11.95 -11.09 6.83
CA LYS A 205 -12.41 -12.25 6.07
C LYS A 205 -11.31 -13.32 5.93
N TYR A 206 -10.09 -12.90 5.61
CA TYR A 206 -8.97 -13.80 5.42
C TYR A 206 -8.43 -14.36 6.74
N GLY A 207 -8.44 -13.59 7.84
CA GLY A 207 -8.10 -14.10 9.17
C GLY A 207 -8.98 -15.27 9.58
N ARG A 208 -10.29 -15.15 9.37
CA ARG A 208 -11.23 -16.27 9.62
C ARG A 208 -10.95 -17.50 8.74
N LEU A 209 -10.53 -17.30 7.49
CA LEU A 209 -10.14 -18.42 6.61
C LEU A 209 -8.87 -19.12 7.10
N PHE A 210 -7.87 -18.39 7.58
CA PHE A 210 -6.67 -18.98 8.18
C PHE A 210 -6.99 -19.72 9.48
N PHE A 211 -7.81 -19.14 10.36
CA PHE A 211 -8.28 -19.81 11.57
C PHE A 211 -8.99 -21.14 11.26
N ASN A 212 -9.91 -21.14 10.29
CA ASN A 212 -10.60 -22.36 9.85
C ASN A 212 -9.62 -23.36 9.23
N ALA A 213 -8.65 -22.90 8.44
CA ALA A 213 -7.63 -23.76 7.87
C ALA A 213 -6.81 -24.47 8.94
N LYS A 214 -6.41 -23.73 9.99
CA LYS A 214 -5.72 -24.33 11.14
C LYS A 214 -6.55 -25.42 11.79
N LYS A 215 -7.82 -25.13 12.12
CA LYS A 215 -8.74 -26.07 12.74
C LYS A 215 -8.96 -27.32 11.88
N ASN A 216 -9.12 -27.16 10.58
CA ASN A 216 -9.32 -28.28 9.64
C ASN A 216 -8.08 -29.18 9.55
N LEU A 217 -6.89 -28.58 9.53
CA LEU A 217 -5.62 -29.34 9.57
C LEU A 217 -5.44 -30.09 10.88
N GLU A 218 -5.85 -29.52 12.02
CA GLU A 218 -5.84 -30.18 13.34
C GLU A 218 -6.77 -31.41 13.35
N MET A 219 -7.87 -31.38 12.61
CA MET A 219 -8.78 -32.53 12.39
C MET A 219 -8.22 -33.57 11.38
N GLY A 220 -7.02 -33.36 10.84
CA GLY A 220 -6.37 -34.27 9.89
C GLY A 220 -6.84 -34.15 8.45
N LEU A 221 -7.56 -33.08 8.10
CA LEU A 221 -7.94 -32.82 6.71
C LEU A 221 -6.72 -32.44 5.86
N ASN A 222 -6.75 -32.76 4.58
CA ASN A 222 -5.72 -32.37 3.61
C ASN A 222 -5.75 -30.85 3.31
N TYR A 223 -4.74 -30.33 2.62
CA TYR A 223 -4.61 -28.89 2.31
C TYR A 223 -5.78 -28.38 1.46
N GLU A 224 -6.19 -29.14 0.44
CA GLU A 224 -7.31 -28.78 -0.44
C GLU A 224 -8.59 -28.50 0.35
N LYS A 225 -8.93 -29.35 1.31
CA LYS A 225 -10.13 -29.20 2.14
C LYS A 225 -9.96 -28.20 3.27
N SER A 226 -8.72 -27.96 3.72
CA SER A 226 -8.43 -27.05 4.83
C SER A 226 -8.37 -25.60 4.38
N PHE A 227 -7.75 -25.31 3.24
CA PHE A 227 -7.54 -23.94 2.74
C PHE A 227 -8.63 -23.50 1.76
N ALA A 228 -9.82 -23.18 2.25
CA ALA A 228 -10.97 -22.74 1.44
C ALA A 228 -10.88 -21.27 1.01
N PHE A 229 -9.80 -20.88 0.33
CA PHE A 229 -9.57 -19.48 -0.14
C PHE A 229 -10.25 -19.17 -1.49
N GLY A 230 -11.03 -20.10 -2.03
CA GLY A 230 -11.74 -20.00 -3.30
C GLY A 230 -11.12 -20.86 -4.40
N ASP A 231 -11.90 -21.13 -5.45
CA ASP A 231 -11.55 -22.05 -6.55
C ASP A 231 -10.25 -21.65 -7.26
N GLU A 232 -9.94 -20.35 -7.25
CA GLU A 232 -8.73 -19.79 -7.86
C GLU A 232 -7.44 -20.36 -7.23
N TYR A 233 -7.48 -20.76 -5.96
CA TYR A 233 -6.33 -21.28 -5.20
C TYR A 233 -6.44 -22.78 -4.91
N ALA A 234 -7.64 -23.37 -5.00
CA ALA A 234 -7.90 -24.77 -4.70
C ALA A 234 -6.99 -25.72 -5.48
N TYR A 235 -6.76 -25.44 -6.77
CA TYR A 235 -5.87 -26.23 -7.62
C TYR A 235 -4.44 -26.33 -7.09
N PHE A 236 -3.90 -25.27 -6.48
CA PHE A 236 -2.55 -25.30 -5.93
C PHE A 236 -2.46 -26.18 -4.67
N PHE A 237 -3.51 -26.15 -3.83
CA PHE A 237 -3.58 -27.02 -2.66
C PHE A 237 -3.78 -28.48 -3.04
N TYR A 238 -4.62 -28.75 -4.04
CA TYR A 238 -4.77 -30.09 -4.63
C TYR A 238 -3.43 -30.63 -5.14
N LEU A 239 -2.67 -29.83 -5.88
CA LEU A 239 -1.32 -30.21 -6.34
C LEU A 239 -0.38 -30.49 -5.18
N ALA A 240 -0.42 -29.69 -4.12
CA ALA A 240 0.44 -29.86 -2.95
C ALA A 240 0.18 -31.19 -2.24
N ASP A 241 -1.09 -31.62 -2.15
CA ASP A 241 -1.47 -32.88 -1.53
C ASP A 241 -1.03 -34.09 -2.37
N ASN A 242 -1.09 -33.98 -3.71
CA ASN A 242 -0.84 -35.11 -4.63
C ASN A 242 0.62 -35.23 -5.09
N SER A 243 1.38 -34.11 -5.14
CA SER A 243 2.75 -34.09 -5.67
C SER A 243 3.86 -34.03 -4.62
N GLY A 244 3.51 -34.07 -3.32
CA GLY A 244 4.47 -33.88 -2.24
C GLY A 244 5.05 -32.45 -2.15
N GLY A 245 4.58 -31.52 -2.98
CA GLY A 245 5.05 -30.15 -3.07
C GLY A 245 4.53 -29.20 -1.99
N LYS A 246 4.17 -29.71 -0.81
CA LYS A 246 3.60 -28.94 0.31
C LYS A 246 4.41 -27.69 0.67
N ASN A 247 5.74 -27.78 0.55
CA ASN A 247 6.64 -26.66 0.88
C ASN A 247 6.68 -25.55 -0.20
N ARG A 248 6.16 -25.79 -1.41
CA ARG A 248 6.18 -24.81 -2.52
C ARG A 248 4.85 -24.12 -2.76
N VAL A 249 3.75 -24.67 -2.24
CA VAL A 249 2.39 -24.18 -2.51
C VAL A 249 2.20 -22.73 -2.09
N PHE A 250 2.69 -22.37 -0.91
CA PHE A 250 2.53 -21.01 -0.37
C PHE A 250 3.23 -19.96 -1.22
N LYS A 251 4.42 -20.28 -1.77
CA LYS A 251 5.11 -19.41 -2.72
C LYS A 251 4.32 -19.24 -4.01
N LEU A 252 3.82 -20.33 -4.58
CA LEU A 252 3.05 -20.28 -5.84
C LEU A 252 1.79 -19.42 -5.70
N ILE A 253 1.10 -19.53 -4.56
CA ILE A 253 -0.08 -18.72 -4.25
C ILE A 253 0.33 -17.27 -4.04
N ALA A 254 1.39 -16.99 -3.26
CA ALA A 254 1.91 -15.64 -3.07
C ALA A 254 2.26 -14.98 -4.40
N ASP A 255 3.00 -15.67 -5.29
CA ASP A 255 3.39 -15.16 -6.61
C ASP A 255 2.14 -14.88 -7.49
N LYS A 256 1.12 -15.73 -7.44
CA LYS A 256 -0.15 -15.52 -8.16
C LYS A 256 -0.89 -14.28 -7.65
N ILE A 257 -1.00 -14.12 -6.34
CA ILE A 257 -1.64 -12.94 -5.72
C ILE A 257 -0.87 -11.67 -6.08
N GLN A 258 0.47 -11.72 -6.03
CA GLN A 258 1.31 -10.59 -6.39
C GLN A 258 1.09 -10.14 -7.84
N ARG A 259 1.08 -11.08 -8.78
CA ARG A 259 0.78 -10.78 -10.20
C ARG A 259 -0.60 -10.18 -10.39
N LYS A 260 -1.63 -10.74 -9.73
CA LYS A 260 -2.99 -10.22 -9.77
C LYS A 260 -3.07 -8.78 -9.25
N ASN A 261 -2.41 -8.51 -8.12
CA ASN A 261 -2.33 -7.18 -7.53
C ASN A 261 -1.60 -6.18 -8.43
N GLN A 262 -0.52 -6.60 -9.11
CA GLN A 262 0.21 -5.78 -10.08
C GLN A 262 -0.65 -5.43 -11.30
N ILE A 263 -1.38 -6.41 -11.86
CA ILE A 263 -2.29 -6.21 -13.01
C ILE A 263 -3.42 -5.26 -12.60
N LYS A 264 -4.08 -5.53 -11.46
CA LYS A 264 -5.14 -4.68 -10.92
C LYS A 264 -4.66 -3.24 -10.76
N LYS A 265 -3.48 -3.05 -10.17
CA LYS A 265 -2.88 -1.73 -10.02
C LYS A 265 -2.65 -1.05 -11.37
N LYS A 266 -2.05 -1.76 -12.34
CA LYS A 266 -1.80 -1.21 -13.69
C LYS A 266 -3.10 -0.75 -14.35
N ILE A 267 -4.16 -1.56 -14.28
CA ILE A 267 -5.48 -1.21 -14.82
C ILE A 267 -6.05 0.03 -14.11
N CYS A 268 -6.05 0.05 -12.76
CA CYS A 268 -6.56 1.20 -12.01
C CYS A 268 -5.82 2.49 -12.37
N MET A 269 -4.49 2.44 -12.51
CA MET A 269 -3.69 3.60 -12.86
C MET A 269 -3.95 4.08 -14.30
N SER A 270 -4.10 3.15 -15.26
CA SER A 270 -4.39 3.52 -16.66
C SER A 270 -5.80 4.06 -16.86
N MET A 271 -6.74 3.81 -15.95
CA MET A 271 -8.10 4.34 -16.01
C MET A 271 -8.23 5.79 -15.48
N VAL A 272 -7.20 6.32 -14.80
CA VAL A 272 -7.22 7.68 -14.24
C VAL A 272 -7.46 8.71 -15.37
N GLU A 273 -6.61 8.66 -16.38
CA GLU A 273 -6.65 9.64 -17.49
C GLU A 273 -7.99 9.63 -18.27
N PRO A 274 -8.48 8.48 -18.79
CA PRO A 274 -9.75 8.45 -19.51
C PRO A 274 -10.94 8.94 -18.68
N CYS A 275 -11.00 8.59 -17.39
CA CYS A 275 -12.09 9.03 -16.51
C CYS A 275 -12.10 10.55 -16.35
N PHE A 276 -10.94 11.17 -16.15
CA PHE A 276 -10.85 12.63 -16.02
C PHE A 276 -11.13 13.36 -17.34
N LEU A 277 -10.69 12.81 -18.47
CA LEU A 277 -11.02 13.37 -19.79
C LEU A 277 -12.54 13.35 -20.04
N MET A 278 -13.24 12.27 -19.69
CA MET A 278 -14.70 12.22 -19.80
C MET A 278 -15.39 13.24 -18.90
N ILE A 279 -14.97 13.37 -17.64
CA ILE A 279 -15.55 14.34 -16.70
C ILE A 279 -15.37 15.77 -17.22
N THR A 280 -14.17 16.11 -17.67
CA THR A 280 -13.89 17.46 -18.21
C THR A 280 -14.60 17.71 -19.53
N GLY A 281 -14.74 16.71 -20.39
CA GLY A 281 -15.53 16.81 -21.65
C GLY A 281 -17.00 17.10 -21.39
N ILE A 282 -17.61 16.36 -20.44
CA ILE A 282 -19.00 16.59 -20.02
C ILE A 282 -19.17 17.99 -19.41
N PHE A 283 -18.21 18.42 -18.60
CA PHE A 283 -18.22 19.76 -17.99
C PHE A 283 -18.16 20.86 -19.04
N ILE A 284 -17.24 20.75 -20.02
CA ILE A 284 -17.13 21.75 -21.12
C ILE A 284 -18.40 21.79 -21.95
N LEU A 285 -18.99 20.62 -22.26
CA LEU A 285 -20.27 20.56 -22.96
C LEU A 285 -21.38 21.28 -22.19
N ALA A 286 -21.51 20.99 -20.88
CA ALA A 286 -22.49 21.63 -20.01
C ALA A 286 -22.27 23.16 -19.93
N LEU A 287 -21.02 23.61 -19.92
CA LEU A 287 -20.63 25.00 -19.89
C LEU A 287 -21.03 25.73 -21.20
N ILE A 288 -20.76 25.09 -22.35
CA ILE A 288 -21.18 25.59 -23.68
C ILE A 288 -22.71 25.72 -23.74
N LEU A 289 -23.44 24.69 -23.36
CA LEU A 289 -24.90 24.72 -23.36
C LEU A 289 -25.46 25.82 -22.45
N THR A 290 -24.87 26.02 -21.27
CA THR A 290 -25.31 27.05 -20.32
C THR A 290 -25.01 28.49 -20.79
N CYS A 291 -23.87 28.67 -21.49
CA CYS A 291 -23.42 29.99 -21.93
C CYS A 291 -24.05 30.40 -23.27
N PHE A 292 -24.20 29.48 -24.20
CA PHE A 292 -24.63 29.81 -25.57
C PHE A 292 -26.13 29.66 -25.82
N LEU A 293 -26.82 28.70 -25.18
CA LEU A 293 -28.28 28.52 -25.36
C LEU A 293 -29.11 29.79 -25.05
N PRO A 294 -28.89 30.51 -23.93
CA PRO A 294 -29.60 31.75 -23.65
C PRO A 294 -29.32 32.85 -24.66
N GLY A 295 -28.10 32.87 -25.21
CA GLY A 295 -27.74 33.83 -26.28
C GLY A 295 -28.52 33.61 -27.58
N ILE A 296 -28.70 32.37 -28.00
CA ILE A 296 -29.45 32.01 -29.21
C ILE A 296 -30.93 32.40 -29.08
N ASN A 297 -31.55 32.10 -27.92
CA ASN A 297 -32.96 32.46 -27.67
C ASN A 297 -33.19 33.97 -27.66
N ASN A 298 -32.20 34.77 -27.25
CA ASN A 298 -32.31 36.22 -27.28
C ASN A 298 -32.15 36.81 -28.73
N PHE A 299 -31.54 36.05 -29.63
CA PHE A 299 -31.46 36.46 -31.04
C PHE A 299 -32.72 36.13 -31.85
N GLU A 300 -33.48 35.09 -31.47
CA GLU A 300 -34.73 34.71 -32.16
C GLU A 300 -35.94 35.60 -31.80
N PHE A 301 -35.91 36.34 -30.69
CA PHE A 301 -37.00 37.23 -30.25
C PHE A 301 -36.73 38.71 -30.54
N GLY A 302 -35.72 39.03 -31.33
CA GLY A 302 -35.33 40.39 -31.73
C GLY A 302 -35.81 40.82 -33.12
N ILE A 303 -36.90 40.19 -33.69
CA ILE A 303 -37.55 40.61 -34.93
C ILE A 303 -38.96 41.09 -34.62
#